data_6183a7d9e23eb14027113f1b098302d9
#
_entry.id   6183a7d9e23eb14027113f1b098302d9
#
_cell.length_a   1.000
_cell.length_b   1.000
_cell.length_c   1.000
_cell.angle_alpha   90.00
_cell.angle_beta   90.00
_cell.angle_gamma   90.00
#
_symmetry.space_group_name_H-M   'P 1'
#
loop_
_entity.id
_entity.type
_entity.pdbx_description
1 polymer ?
#
loop_
_entity_poly.entity_id
_entity_poly.type
_entity_poly.pdbx_seq_one_letter_code
_entity_poly.pdbx_strand_id
1 'polypeptide(L)'
;MLGQQLKFKSGIASSYNTLGAINLYKGNYIEAIRLFNISLTFRKALDDKKGIASSYNNMGNAYVFLGNYPLALKNYLQSLKIKEEIGDLKGVATTYNNIGAIYENQKNYQKAEEKYLQSLKIKQKLNDEKGIGSTYINLGNIQVSLNNLDKALEHFENSLKIKQKLNDIKGIADVYHNIGTVYEMQSKPKEALANYLQAYEIRKEINDKKGLSSSSLNLSSYYFSLKNYKQARKYIKQALDFSLEIESKERIAKSYESLAKIDSIEGNYKDAYLGFYKFISYRDSLINEDNTKRIIEQQMQFEFDKKSAADSVTFAKEKEIKEVEIARQKVELKAKKNQQIALYGGLMLVLVFAAFMYNRFKVTQKQKTVIEQQKAVVEKAHLLLEEKNSEILASIRYAKQIQDALMTSQKYIERNINRLKND
;
A
#
# COMPACT_ATOMS: atom_id res chain seq x y z
N MET A 1 35.73 -15.97 -30.10
CA MET A 1 35.91 -15.13 -28.88
C MET A 1 34.82 -14.08 -28.67
N LEU A 2 34.52 -13.18 -29.62
CA LEU A 2 33.53 -12.11 -29.44
C LEU A 2 32.13 -12.64 -29.08
N GLY A 3 31.63 -13.67 -29.77
CA GLY A 3 30.33 -14.28 -29.51
C GLY A 3 30.20 -14.96 -28.13
N GLN A 4 31.32 -15.50 -27.57
CA GLN A 4 31.32 -16.06 -26.22
C GLN A 4 31.29 -14.95 -25.16
N GLN A 5 32.03 -13.84 -25.39
CA GLN A 5 31.97 -12.67 -24.51
C GLN A 5 30.60 -12.01 -24.49
N LEU A 6 29.92 -11.93 -25.63
CA LEU A 6 28.57 -11.40 -25.75
C LEU A 6 27.54 -12.28 -25.00
N LYS A 7 27.63 -13.62 -25.16
CA LYS A 7 26.80 -14.57 -24.41
C LYS A 7 27.06 -14.47 -22.90
N PHE A 8 28.29 -14.30 -22.46
CA PHE A 8 28.64 -14.13 -21.06
C PHE A 8 28.03 -12.84 -20.49
N LYS A 9 28.11 -11.70 -21.18
CA LYS A 9 27.48 -10.44 -20.76
C LYS A 9 25.94 -10.53 -20.69
N SER A 10 25.32 -11.24 -21.64
CA SER A 10 23.87 -11.49 -21.62
C SER A 10 23.45 -12.34 -20.40
N GLY A 11 24.24 -13.38 -20.08
CA GLY A 11 24.04 -14.17 -18.87
C GLY A 11 24.15 -13.34 -17.59
N ILE A 12 25.14 -12.47 -17.49
CA ILE A 12 25.31 -11.54 -16.35
C ILE A 12 24.09 -10.63 -16.23
N ALA A 13 23.65 -10.00 -17.31
CA ALA A 13 22.49 -9.13 -17.32
C ALA A 13 21.22 -9.86 -16.82
N SER A 14 21.00 -11.09 -17.27
CA SER A 14 19.88 -11.92 -16.87
C SER A 14 19.95 -12.31 -15.39
N SER A 15 21.15 -12.65 -14.89
CA SER A 15 21.36 -12.99 -13.47
C SER A 15 21.05 -11.78 -12.56
N TYR A 16 21.53 -10.59 -12.90
CA TYR A 16 21.21 -9.38 -12.13
C TYR A 16 19.73 -9.06 -12.17
N ASN A 17 19.04 -9.24 -13.30
CA ASN A 17 17.60 -9.05 -13.37
C ASN A 17 16.84 -10.05 -12.49
N THR A 18 17.26 -11.32 -12.48
CA THR A 18 16.66 -12.36 -11.62
C THR A 18 16.89 -12.08 -10.15
N LEU A 19 18.10 -11.71 -9.76
CA LEU A 19 18.42 -11.30 -8.38
C LEU A 19 17.62 -10.07 -7.96
N GLY A 20 17.45 -9.10 -8.87
CA GLY A 20 16.58 -7.95 -8.67
C GLY A 20 15.13 -8.35 -8.41
N ALA A 21 14.59 -9.29 -9.20
CA ALA A 21 13.24 -9.81 -9.02
C ALA A 21 13.07 -10.56 -7.68
N ILE A 22 14.06 -11.34 -7.26
CA ILE A 22 14.07 -12.00 -5.94
C ILE A 22 14.05 -10.97 -4.81
N ASN A 23 14.88 -9.92 -4.91
CA ASN A 23 14.90 -8.85 -3.91
C ASN A 23 13.58 -8.06 -3.89
N LEU A 24 12.98 -7.81 -5.04
CA LEU A 24 11.66 -7.19 -5.16
C LEU A 24 10.60 -8.03 -4.40
N TYR A 25 10.61 -9.35 -4.61
CA TYR A 25 9.69 -10.26 -3.92
C TYR A 25 9.92 -10.28 -2.39
N LYS A 26 11.18 -10.18 -1.95
CA LYS A 26 11.54 -10.12 -0.52
C LYS A 26 11.25 -8.76 0.14
N GLY A 27 10.80 -7.75 -0.63
CA GLY A 27 10.58 -6.40 -0.12
C GLY A 27 11.83 -5.52 -0.08
N ASN A 28 12.98 -5.99 -0.56
CA ASN A 28 14.24 -5.26 -0.62
C ASN A 28 14.26 -4.35 -1.87
N TYR A 29 13.36 -3.39 -1.95
CA TYR A 29 13.08 -2.62 -3.17
C TYR A 29 14.27 -1.81 -3.67
N ILE A 30 15.07 -1.24 -2.77
CA ILE A 30 16.26 -0.44 -3.09
C ILE A 30 17.32 -1.31 -3.77
N GLU A 31 17.60 -2.47 -3.18
CA GLU A 31 18.56 -3.40 -3.75
C GLU A 31 18.06 -3.97 -5.09
N ALA A 32 16.74 -4.21 -5.21
CA ALA A 32 16.13 -4.60 -6.47
C ALA A 32 16.40 -3.55 -7.58
N ILE A 33 16.19 -2.27 -7.29
CA ILE A 33 16.45 -1.17 -8.24
C ILE A 33 17.91 -1.12 -8.61
N ARG A 34 18.82 -1.26 -7.64
CA ARG A 34 20.28 -1.30 -7.90
C ARG A 34 20.64 -2.42 -8.87
N LEU A 35 20.12 -3.62 -8.64
CA LEU A 35 20.38 -4.79 -9.47
C LEU A 35 19.78 -4.65 -10.87
N PHE A 36 18.55 -4.10 -10.99
CA PHE A 36 17.95 -3.80 -12.29
C PHE A 36 18.73 -2.75 -13.07
N ASN A 37 19.30 -1.75 -12.42
CA ASN A 37 20.18 -0.76 -13.07
C ASN A 37 21.47 -1.38 -13.60
N ILE A 38 22.09 -2.31 -12.84
CA ILE A 38 23.26 -3.06 -13.32
C ILE A 38 22.88 -3.88 -14.56
N SER A 39 21.76 -4.63 -14.48
CA SER A 39 21.24 -5.37 -15.63
C SER A 39 21.01 -4.45 -16.85
N LEU A 40 20.39 -3.29 -16.64
CA LEU A 40 20.12 -2.29 -17.68
C LEU A 40 21.41 -1.83 -18.37
N THR A 41 22.48 -1.58 -17.60
CA THR A 41 23.79 -1.17 -18.16
C THR A 41 24.36 -2.22 -19.12
N PHE A 42 24.34 -3.49 -18.70
CA PHE A 42 24.79 -4.59 -19.58
C PHE A 42 23.89 -4.74 -20.82
N ARG A 43 22.57 -4.61 -20.67
CA ARG A 43 21.63 -4.73 -21.80
C ARG A 43 21.74 -3.60 -22.80
N LYS A 44 22.01 -2.36 -22.33
CA LYS A 44 22.32 -1.22 -23.20
C LYS A 44 23.60 -1.45 -24.00
N ALA A 45 24.66 -1.99 -23.35
CA ALA A 45 25.91 -2.33 -24.04
C ALA A 45 25.78 -3.46 -25.08
N LEU A 46 24.69 -4.25 -25.01
CA LEU A 46 24.35 -5.35 -25.92
C LEU A 46 23.30 -4.96 -26.97
N ASP A 47 22.75 -3.74 -26.93
CA ASP A 47 21.58 -3.30 -27.67
C ASP A 47 20.36 -4.25 -27.52
N ASP A 48 20.23 -4.90 -26.33
CA ASP A 48 19.10 -5.80 -26.01
C ASP A 48 17.86 -4.99 -25.67
N LYS A 49 17.15 -4.48 -26.71
CA LYS A 49 15.94 -3.66 -26.53
C LYS A 49 14.90 -4.33 -25.65
N LYS A 50 14.65 -5.63 -25.86
CA LYS A 50 13.65 -6.38 -25.05
C LYS A 50 14.05 -6.44 -23.58
N GLY A 51 15.31 -6.71 -23.30
CA GLY A 51 15.85 -6.70 -21.96
C GLY A 51 15.84 -5.31 -21.33
N ILE A 52 16.22 -4.28 -22.08
CA ILE A 52 16.17 -2.87 -21.62
C ILE A 52 14.75 -2.53 -21.15
N ALA A 53 13.72 -2.83 -21.98
CA ALA A 53 12.32 -2.60 -21.65
C ALA A 53 11.90 -3.37 -20.38
N SER A 54 12.35 -4.62 -20.24
CA SER A 54 12.10 -5.44 -19.04
C SER A 54 12.71 -4.82 -17.78
N SER A 55 13.96 -4.35 -17.86
CA SER A 55 14.64 -3.71 -16.72
C SER A 55 13.91 -2.45 -16.27
N TYR A 56 13.49 -1.59 -17.23
CA TYR A 56 12.69 -0.41 -16.91
C TYR A 56 11.34 -0.79 -16.28
N ASN A 57 10.63 -1.79 -16.82
CA ASN A 57 9.37 -2.25 -16.25
C ASN A 57 9.54 -2.73 -14.79
N ASN A 58 10.60 -3.49 -14.51
CA ASN A 58 10.86 -4.02 -13.19
C ASN A 58 11.26 -2.92 -12.20
N MET A 59 12.03 -1.92 -12.64
CA MET A 59 12.28 -0.72 -11.83
C MET A 59 10.99 0.04 -11.55
N GLY A 60 10.11 0.18 -12.55
CA GLY A 60 8.78 0.75 -12.36
C GLY A 60 8.00 0.05 -11.24
N ASN A 61 7.98 -1.30 -11.26
CA ASN A 61 7.35 -2.10 -10.20
C ASN A 61 7.98 -1.82 -8.82
N ALA A 62 9.31 -1.76 -8.73
CA ALA A 62 10.00 -1.49 -7.47
C ALA A 62 9.67 -0.09 -6.92
N TYR A 63 9.60 0.92 -7.79
CA TYR A 63 9.20 2.27 -7.39
C TYR A 63 7.72 2.35 -6.96
N VAL A 64 6.82 1.55 -7.54
CA VAL A 64 5.42 1.46 -7.06
C VAL A 64 5.39 0.94 -5.62
N PHE A 65 6.16 -0.10 -5.30
CA PHE A 65 6.22 -0.63 -3.93
C PHE A 65 6.86 0.33 -2.93
N LEU A 66 7.72 1.23 -3.39
CA LEU A 66 8.26 2.32 -2.58
C LEU A 66 7.29 3.52 -2.46
N GLY A 67 6.17 3.54 -3.19
CA GLY A 67 5.26 4.68 -3.24
C GLY A 67 5.72 5.82 -4.15
N ASN A 68 6.88 5.68 -4.82
CA ASN A 68 7.41 6.71 -5.72
C ASN A 68 6.76 6.63 -7.11
N TYR A 69 5.51 7.06 -7.19
CA TYR A 69 4.73 7.02 -8.44
C TYR A 69 5.32 7.85 -9.59
N PRO A 70 5.95 9.02 -9.38
CA PRO A 70 6.62 9.75 -10.48
C PRO A 70 7.74 8.96 -11.13
N LEU A 71 8.63 8.33 -10.35
CA LEU A 71 9.71 7.50 -10.88
C LEU A 71 9.19 6.19 -11.49
N ALA A 72 8.15 5.59 -10.89
CA ALA A 72 7.48 4.43 -11.47
C ALA A 72 6.93 4.74 -12.86
N LEU A 73 6.19 5.85 -13.00
CA LEU A 73 5.61 6.29 -14.27
C LEU A 73 6.70 6.57 -15.31
N LYS A 74 7.77 7.27 -14.92
CA LYS A 74 8.92 7.53 -15.80
C LYS A 74 9.51 6.22 -16.37
N ASN A 75 9.71 5.23 -15.51
CA ASN A 75 10.27 3.94 -15.91
C ASN A 75 9.30 3.15 -16.81
N TYR A 76 8.01 3.14 -16.49
CA TYR A 76 7.02 2.48 -17.34
C TYR A 76 6.90 3.14 -18.71
N LEU A 77 6.96 4.47 -18.80
CA LEU A 77 6.94 5.17 -20.08
C LEU A 77 8.17 4.86 -20.95
N GLN A 78 9.37 4.72 -20.34
CA GLN A 78 10.56 4.26 -21.05
C GLN A 78 10.39 2.81 -21.54
N SER A 79 9.84 1.93 -20.69
CA SER A 79 9.54 0.55 -21.09
C SER A 79 8.52 0.50 -22.23
N LEU A 80 7.43 1.29 -22.12
CA LEU A 80 6.36 1.36 -23.10
C LEU A 80 6.88 1.76 -24.48
N LYS A 81 7.65 2.85 -24.54
CA LYS A 81 8.24 3.34 -25.79
C LYS A 81 9.05 2.25 -26.51
N ILE A 82 9.92 1.56 -25.76
CA ILE A 82 10.75 0.51 -26.37
C ILE A 82 9.89 -0.69 -26.80
N LYS A 83 8.88 -1.08 -26.01
CA LYS A 83 7.97 -2.19 -26.37
C LYS A 83 7.16 -1.89 -27.61
N GLU A 84 6.72 -0.64 -27.78
CA GLU A 84 6.06 -0.17 -29.01
C GLU A 84 7.01 -0.23 -30.21
N GLU A 85 8.26 0.25 -30.06
CA GLU A 85 9.29 0.19 -31.09
C GLU A 85 9.60 -1.24 -31.58
N ILE A 86 9.60 -2.22 -30.66
CA ILE A 86 9.90 -3.64 -30.99
C ILE A 86 8.65 -4.47 -31.30
N GLY A 87 7.45 -3.88 -31.28
CA GLY A 87 6.19 -4.58 -31.55
C GLY A 87 5.75 -5.57 -30.45
N ASP A 88 6.25 -5.45 -29.21
CA ASP A 88 5.84 -6.29 -28.07
C ASP A 88 4.46 -5.88 -27.54
N LEU A 89 3.41 -6.24 -28.28
CA LEU A 89 2.03 -5.88 -27.92
C LEU A 89 1.62 -6.41 -26.53
N LYS A 90 2.07 -7.61 -26.16
CA LYS A 90 1.78 -8.17 -24.82
C LYS A 90 2.44 -7.34 -23.71
N GLY A 91 3.67 -6.94 -23.95
CA GLY A 91 4.39 -6.05 -23.05
C GLY A 91 3.76 -4.66 -22.97
N VAL A 92 3.32 -4.11 -24.10
CA VAL A 92 2.58 -2.82 -24.16
C VAL A 92 1.32 -2.89 -23.30
N ALA A 93 0.48 -3.92 -23.49
CA ALA A 93 -0.75 -4.10 -22.71
C ALA A 93 -0.48 -4.19 -21.21
N THR A 94 0.55 -4.93 -20.80
CA THR A 94 0.97 -5.06 -19.40
C THR A 94 1.40 -3.69 -18.86
N THR A 95 2.16 -2.91 -19.63
CA THR A 95 2.64 -1.60 -19.18
C THR A 95 1.50 -0.60 -19.04
N TYR A 96 0.52 -0.59 -19.98
CA TYR A 96 -0.69 0.23 -19.81
C TYR A 96 -1.45 -0.14 -18.55
N ASN A 97 -1.60 -1.43 -18.25
CA ASN A 97 -2.24 -1.88 -17.01
C ASN A 97 -1.51 -1.36 -15.76
N ASN A 98 -0.18 -1.42 -15.75
CA ASN A 98 0.63 -0.92 -14.63
C ASN A 98 0.53 0.61 -14.49
N ILE A 99 0.51 1.36 -15.59
CA ILE A 99 0.29 2.82 -15.58
C ILE A 99 -1.12 3.13 -15.06
N GLY A 100 -2.13 2.36 -15.46
CA GLY A 100 -3.49 2.47 -14.94
C GLY A 100 -3.53 2.32 -13.42
N ALA A 101 -2.83 1.32 -12.87
CA ALA A 101 -2.74 1.11 -11.43
C ALA A 101 -2.06 2.29 -10.68
N ILE A 102 -1.08 2.96 -11.29
CA ILE A 102 -0.51 4.19 -10.71
C ILE A 102 -1.58 5.28 -10.62
N TYR A 103 -2.31 5.54 -11.71
CA TYR A 103 -3.36 6.56 -11.71
C TYR A 103 -4.50 6.22 -10.75
N GLU A 104 -4.86 4.95 -10.58
CA GLU A 104 -5.82 4.48 -9.59
C GLU A 104 -5.35 4.80 -8.17
N ASN A 105 -4.10 4.49 -7.81
CA ASN A 105 -3.50 4.83 -6.52
C ASN A 105 -3.45 6.35 -6.27
N GLN A 106 -3.29 7.14 -7.32
CA GLN A 106 -3.36 8.61 -7.27
C GLN A 106 -4.81 9.14 -7.27
N LYS A 107 -5.83 8.26 -7.25
CA LYS A 107 -7.26 8.59 -7.33
C LYS A 107 -7.64 9.34 -8.61
N ASN A 108 -6.81 9.25 -9.66
CA ASN A 108 -7.13 9.80 -10.99
C ASN A 108 -7.84 8.72 -11.81
N TYR A 109 -9.09 8.46 -11.44
CA TYR A 109 -9.86 7.33 -11.95
C TYR A 109 -10.11 7.41 -13.46
N GLN A 110 -10.29 8.61 -14.01
CA GLN A 110 -10.48 8.80 -15.46
C GLN A 110 -9.26 8.37 -16.27
N LYS A 111 -8.05 8.76 -15.82
CA LYS A 111 -6.81 8.32 -16.50
C LYS A 111 -6.55 6.83 -16.28
N ALA A 112 -6.90 6.30 -15.11
CA ALA A 112 -6.79 4.88 -14.82
C ALA A 112 -7.66 4.06 -15.79
N GLU A 113 -8.93 4.44 -15.93
CA GLU A 113 -9.89 3.81 -16.85
C GLU A 113 -9.36 3.84 -18.29
N GLU A 114 -8.89 5.01 -18.78
CA GLU A 114 -8.29 5.14 -20.09
C GLU A 114 -7.17 4.12 -20.34
N LYS A 115 -6.25 3.98 -19.38
CA LYS A 115 -5.11 3.06 -19.53
C LYS A 115 -5.52 1.60 -19.44
N TYR A 116 -6.48 1.28 -18.59
CA TYR A 116 -7.04 -0.09 -18.53
C TYR A 116 -7.79 -0.44 -19.82
N LEU A 117 -8.54 0.48 -20.42
CA LEU A 117 -9.20 0.27 -21.71
C LEU A 117 -8.20 0.09 -22.87
N GLN A 118 -7.08 0.86 -22.86
CA GLN A 118 -6.00 0.66 -23.82
C GLN A 118 -5.39 -0.75 -23.68
N SER A 119 -5.14 -1.19 -22.44
CA SER A 119 -4.67 -2.55 -22.15
C SER A 119 -5.67 -3.62 -22.62
N LEU A 120 -6.96 -3.43 -22.31
CA LEU A 120 -8.04 -4.35 -22.67
C LEU A 120 -8.12 -4.56 -24.19
N LYS A 121 -8.12 -3.47 -24.95
CA LYS A 121 -8.17 -3.51 -26.43
C LYS A 121 -7.04 -4.35 -27.04
N ILE A 122 -5.83 -4.21 -26.49
CA ILE A 122 -4.69 -5.00 -26.98
C ILE A 122 -4.82 -6.47 -26.56
N LYS A 123 -5.21 -6.75 -25.31
CA LYS A 123 -5.42 -8.11 -24.82
C LYS A 123 -6.49 -8.87 -25.60
N GLN A 124 -7.58 -8.16 -25.99
CA GLN A 124 -8.61 -8.69 -26.87
C GLN A 124 -8.05 -9.08 -28.26
N LYS A 125 -7.23 -8.23 -28.87
CA LYS A 125 -6.54 -8.54 -30.15
C LYS A 125 -5.61 -9.75 -30.04
N LEU A 126 -5.04 -9.98 -28.87
CA LEU A 126 -4.11 -11.08 -28.59
C LEU A 126 -4.84 -12.35 -28.09
N ASN A 127 -6.16 -12.32 -27.91
CA ASN A 127 -6.95 -13.37 -27.27
C ASN A 127 -6.38 -13.78 -25.89
N ASP A 128 -5.81 -12.82 -25.12
CA ASP A 128 -5.30 -13.05 -23.77
C ASP A 128 -6.46 -13.05 -22.76
N GLU A 129 -7.21 -14.14 -22.75
CA GLU A 129 -8.39 -14.29 -21.87
C GLU A 129 -8.06 -14.03 -20.40
N LYS A 130 -6.93 -14.56 -19.91
CA LYS A 130 -6.50 -14.34 -18.53
C LYS A 130 -6.26 -12.85 -18.24
N GLY A 131 -5.59 -12.17 -19.15
CA GLY A 131 -5.34 -10.73 -19.07
C GLY A 131 -6.63 -9.92 -19.17
N ILE A 132 -7.56 -10.30 -20.06
CA ILE A 132 -8.87 -9.66 -20.22
C ILE A 132 -9.66 -9.73 -18.93
N GLY A 133 -9.81 -10.94 -18.34
CA GLY A 133 -10.53 -11.13 -17.07
C GLY A 133 -9.96 -10.27 -15.93
N SER A 134 -8.63 -10.19 -15.82
CA SER A 134 -7.99 -9.35 -14.79
C SER A 134 -8.20 -7.84 -15.05
N THR A 135 -8.21 -7.42 -16.31
CA THR A 135 -8.45 -6.01 -16.64
C THR A 135 -9.90 -5.60 -16.38
N TYR A 136 -10.88 -6.50 -16.59
CA TYR A 136 -12.26 -6.25 -16.19
C TYR A 136 -12.41 -6.07 -14.68
N ILE A 137 -11.65 -6.79 -13.83
CA ILE A 137 -11.65 -6.55 -12.38
C ILE A 137 -11.18 -5.13 -12.09
N ASN A 138 -10.08 -4.69 -12.71
CA ASN A 138 -9.56 -3.33 -12.51
C ASN A 138 -10.57 -2.27 -12.97
N LEU A 139 -11.20 -2.44 -14.13
CA LEU A 139 -12.24 -1.54 -14.60
C LEU A 139 -13.45 -1.51 -13.67
N GLY A 140 -13.88 -2.68 -13.16
CA GLY A 140 -14.93 -2.78 -12.15
C GLY A 140 -14.59 -1.98 -10.90
N ASN A 141 -13.37 -2.10 -10.38
CA ASN A 141 -12.90 -1.35 -9.21
C ASN A 141 -12.92 0.16 -9.46
N ILE A 142 -12.51 0.62 -10.65
CA ILE A 142 -12.60 2.03 -11.04
C ILE A 142 -14.06 2.50 -11.04
N GLN A 143 -14.98 1.71 -11.59
CA GLN A 143 -16.41 2.08 -11.61
C GLN A 143 -17.00 2.12 -10.19
N VAL A 144 -16.57 1.23 -9.28
CA VAL A 144 -16.92 1.31 -7.85
C VAL A 144 -16.43 2.63 -7.27
N SER A 145 -15.16 3.00 -7.52
CA SER A 145 -14.57 4.25 -7.03
C SER A 145 -15.24 5.50 -7.57
N LEU A 146 -15.83 5.42 -8.77
CA LEU A 146 -16.63 6.47 -9.42
C LEU A 146 -18.12 6.41 -9.02
N ASN A 147 -18.51 5.45 -8.16
CA ASN A 147 -19.90 5.18 -7.75
C ASN A 147 -20.83 4.79 -8.93
N ASN A 148 -20.29 4.25 -10.01
CA ASN A 148 -21.03 3.73 -11.16
C ASN A 148 -21.32 2.23 -10.97
N LEU A 149 -22.17 1.90 -10.00
CA LEU A 149 -22.30 0.55 -9.46
C LEU A 149 -22.80 -0.49 -10.47
N ASP A 150 -23.70 -0.10 -11.39
CA ASP A 150 -24.20 -1.02 -12.44
C ASP A 150 -23.13 -1.37 -13.48
N LYS A 151 -22.28 -0.39 -13.88
CA LYS A 151 -21.14 -0.66 -14.76
C LYS A 151 -20.08 -1.52 -14.05
N ALA A 152 -19.90 -1.33 -12.75
CA ALA A 152 -19.01 -2.17 -11.96
C ALA A 152 -19.45 -3.65 -12.00
N LEU A 153 -20.76 -3.91 -11.80
CA LEU A 153 -21.33 -5.26 -11.91
C LEU A 153 -21.11 -5.85 -13.30
N GLU A 154 -21.38 -5.10 -14.38
CA GLU A 154 -21.15 -5.56 -15.75
C GLU A 154 -19.69 -6.01 -15.97
N HIS A 155 -18.74 -5.21 -15.51
CA HIS A 155 -17.31 -5.57 -15.63
C HIS A 155 -16.96 -6.80 -14.79
N PHE A 156 -17.46 -6.91 -13.56
CA PHE A 156 -17.20 -8.06 -12.72
C PHE A 156 -17.84 -9.33 -13.28
N GLU A 157 -19.07 -9.26 -13.82
CA GLU A 157 -19.72 -10.40 -14.48
C GLU A 157 -18.96 -10.87 -15.73
N ASN A 158 -18.44 -9.93 -16.54
CA ASN A 158 -17.59 -10.25 -17.67
C ASN A 158 -16.30 -10.95 -17.23
N SER A 159 -15.70 -10.48 -16.13
CA SER A 159 -14.56 -11.16 -15.52
C SER A 159 -14.93 -12.55 -15.01
N LEU A 160 -16.06 -12.69 -14.32
CA LEU A 160 -16.53 -13.98 -13.77
C LEU A 160 -16.66 -15.05 -14.84
N LYS A 161 -17.33 -14.72 -15.96
CA LYS A 161 -17.49 -15.65 -17.11
C LYS A 161 -16.14 -16.16 -17.62
N ILE A 162 -15.16 -15.24 -17.73
CA ILE A 162 -13.80 -15.60 -18.19
C ILE A 162 -13.08 -16.47 -17.14
N LYS A 163 -13.15 -16.10 -15.87
CA LYS A 163 -12.52 -16.84 -14.78
C LYS A 163 -13.09 -18.25 -14.65
N GLN A 164 -14.40 -18.41 -14.81
CA GLN A 164 -15.07 -19.71 -14.84
C GLN A 164 -14.60 -20.56 -16.03
N LYS A 165 -14.55 -19.98 -17.24
CA LYS A 165 -14.04 -20.65 -18.44
C LYS A 165 -12.60 -21.14 -18.27
N LEU A 166 -11.76 -20.37 -17.55
CA LEU A 166 -10.36 -20.68 -17.30
C LEU A 166 -10.13 -21.57 -16.06
N ASN A 167 -11.17 -21.96 -15.33
CA ASN A 167 -11.07 -22.62 -14.03
C ASN A 167 -10.15 -21.90 -13.05
N ASP A 168 -10.12 -20.55 -13.10
CA ASP A 168 -9.37 -19.71 -12.15
C ASP A 168 -10.16 -19.58 -10.85
N ILE A 169 -10.13 -20.62 -10.04
CA ILE A 169 -10.94 -20.75 -8.81
C ILE A 169 -10.69 -19.57 -7.85
N LYS A 170 -9.42 -19.17 -7.69
CA LYS A 170 -9.09 -18.00 -6.87
C LYS A 170 -9.65 -16.72 -7.45
N GLY A 171 -9.51 -16.52 -8.76
CA GLY A 171 -10.07 -15.35 -9.44
C GLY A 171 -11.60 -15.29 -9.35
N ILE A 172 -12.29 -16.43 -9.39
CA ILE A 172 -13.74 -16.53 -9.18
C ILE A 172 -14.11 -16.02 -7.79
N ALA A 173 -13.41 -16.45 -6.73
CA ALA A 173 -13.65 -15.97 -5.37
C ALA A 173 -13.41 -14.45 -5.22
N ASP A 174 -12.38 -13.92 -5.88
CA ASP A 174 -12.09 -12.49 -5.86
C ASP A 174 -13.21 -11.67 -6.54
N VAL A 175 -13.75 -12.20 -7.65
CA VAL A 175 -14.87 -11.53 -8.33
C VAL A 175 -16.16 -11.58 -7.52
N TYR A 176 -16.51 -12.73 -6.91
CA TYR A 176 -17.67 -12.79 -6.01
C TYR A 176 -17.57 -11.81 -4.85
N HIS A 177 -16.38 -11.70 -4.26
CA HIS A 177 -16.13 -10.72 -3.21
C HIS A 177 -16.42 -9.28 -3.68
N ASN A 178 -15.93 -8.90 -4.87
CA ASN A 178 -16.14 -7.57 -5.43
C ASN A 178 -17.63 -7.30 -5.77
N ILE A 179 -18.32 -8.30 -6.34
CA ILE A 179 -19.78 -8.23 -6.59
C ILE A 179 -20.54 -8.03 -5.27
N GLY A 180 -20.14 -8.76 -4.21
CA GLY A 180 -20.73 -8.60 -2.87
C GLY A 180 -20.56 -7.16 -2.36
N THR A 181 -19.38 -6.56 -2.53
CA THR A 181 -19.12 -5.16 -2.16
C THR A 181 -20.01 -4.18 -2.94
N VAL A 182 -20.24 -4.42 -4.23
CA VAL A 182 -21.15 -3.56 -5.03
C VAL A 182 -22.58 -3.68 -4.54
N TYR A 183 -23.06 -4.89 -4.25
CA TYR A 183 -24.42 -5.07 -3.72
C TYR A 183 -24.60 -4.44 -2.32
N GLU A 184 -23.57 -4.48 -1.48
CA GLU A 184 -23.58 -3.78 -0.20
C GLU A 184 -23.73 -2.25 -0.41
N MET A 185 -22.96 -1.67 -1.34
CA MET A 185 -23.07 -0.25 -1.70
C MET A 185 -24.44 0.11 -2.32
N GLN A 186 -25.06 -0.82 -3.04
CA GLN A 186 -26.44 -0.68 -3.55
C GLN A 186 -27.51 -0.87 -2.48
N SER A 187 -27.14 -1.10 -1.22
CA SER A 187 -28.09 -1.43 -0.13
C SER A 187 -28.93 -2.68 -0.41
N LYS A 188 -28.33 -3.69 -1.07
CA LYS A 188 -28.90 -5.01 -1.34
C LYS A 188 -28.25 -6.08 -0.45
N PRO A 189 -28.62 -6.14 0.85
CA PRO A 189 -27.86 -6.93 1.83
C PRO A 189 -27.94 -8.44 1.60
N LYS A 190 -29.05 -8.96 1.06
CA LYS A 190 -29.18 -10.41 0.81
C LYS A 190 -28.23 -10.87 -0.30
N GLU A 191 -28.16 -10.11 -1.38
CA GLU A 191 -27.29 -10.35 -2.53
C GLU A 191 -25.82 -10.17 -2.13
N ALA A 192 -25.50 -9.17 -1.34
CA ALA A 192 -24.17 -8.95 -0.79
C ALA A 192 -23.70 -10.17 0.04
N LEU A 193 -24.52 -10.63 0.97
CA LEU A 193 -24.22 -11.79 1.81
C LEU A 193 -24.00 -13.06 0.97
N ALA A 194 -24.88 -13.33 0.00
CA ALA A 194 -24.76 -14.51 -0.84
C ALA A 194 -23.40 -14.54 -1.57
N ASN A 195 -22.99 -13.40 -2.13
CA ASN A 195 -21.72 -13.30 -2.84
C ASN A 195 -20.49 -13.38 -1.89
N TYR A 196 -20.56 -12.78 -0.70
CA TYR A 196 -19.50 -12.89 0.30
C TYR A 196 -19.33 -14.32 0.81
N LEU A 197 -20.43 -15.04 1.06
CA LEU A 197 -20.39 -16.44 1.45
C LEU A 197 -19.82 -17.32 0.33
N GLN A 198 -20.23 -17.10 -0.91
CA GLN A 198 -19.68 -17.80 -2.06
C GLN A 198 -18.16 -17.64 -2.15
N ALA A 199 -17.67 -16.40 -2.03
CA ALA A 199 -16.24 -16.13 -2.01
C ALA A 199 -15.52 -16.81 -0.83
N TYR A 200 -16.14 -16.81 0.35
CA TYR A 200 -15.58 -17.43 1.55
C TYR A 200 -15.47 -18.96 1.40
N GLU A 201 -16.53 -19.65 0.95
CA GLU A 201 -16.49 -21.11 0.79
C GLU A 201 -15.48 -21.55 -0.27
N ILE A 202 -15.43 -20.87 -1.41
CA ILE A 202 -14.39 -21.16 -2.44
C ILE A 202 -12.99 -20.99 -1.85
N ARG A 203 -12.72 -19.90 -1.11
CA ARG A 203 -11.42 -19.66 -0.48
C ARG A 203 -11.07 -20.71 0.57
N LYS A 204 -12.07 -21.24 1.25
CA LYS A 204 -11.92 -22.34 2.22
C LYS A 204 -11.54 -23.64 1.52
N GLU A 205 -12.19 -23.99 0.42
CA GLU A 205 -11.87 -25.17 -0.38
C GLU A 205 -10.43 -25.17 -0.89
N ILE A 206 -9.93 -24.01 -1.36
CA ILE A 206 -8.56 -23.88 -1.87
C ILE A 206 -7.52 -23.50 -0.78
N ASN A 207 -7.93 -23.44 0.47
CA ASN A 207 -7.08 -23.05 1.61
C ASN A 207 -6.35 -21.69 1.40
N ASP A 208 -7.02 -20.70 0.79
CA ASP A 208 -6.48 -19.36 0.60
C ASP A 208 -6.61 -18.53 1.89
N LYS A 209 -5.67 -18.70 2.83
CA LYS A 209 -5.68 -18.02 4.13
C LYS A 209 -5.75 -16.49 4.01
N LYS A 210 -5.06 -15.92 3.03
CA LYS A 210 -5.10 -14.48 2.75
C LYS A 210 -6.49 -14.03 2.32
N GLY A 211 -7.11 -14.77 1.43
CA GLY A 211 -8.48 -14.53 0.98
C GLY A 211 -9.49 -14.75 2.10
N LEU A 212 -9.33 -15.82 2.90
CA LEU A 212 -10.19 -16.14 4.05
C LEU A 212 -10.17 -15.02 5.10
N SER A 213 -9.01 -14.48 5.42
CA SER A 213 -8.92 -13.31 6.30
C SER A 213 -9.76 -12.14 5.77
N SER A 214 -9.66 -11.81 4.48
CA SER A 214 -10.42 -10.71 3.86
C SER A 214 -11.92 -11.00 3.85
N SER A 215 -12.35 -12.22 3.45
CA SER A 215 -13.77 -12.60 3.46
C SER A 215 -14.36 -12.55 4.86
N SER A 216 -13.62 -13.02 5.86
CA SER A 216 -14.08 -13.02 7.25
C SER A 216 -14.20 -11.60 7.80
N LEU A 217 -13.31 -10.67 7.44
CA LEU A 217 -13.44 -9.25 7.79
C LEU A 217 -14.73 -8.65 7.23
N ASN A 218 -15.04 -8.91 5.96
CA ASN A 218 -16.23 -8.36 5.32
C ASN A 218 -17.50 -9.00 5.87
N LEU A 219 -17.54 -10.32 6.06
CA LEU A 219 -18.67 -10.99 6.71
C LEU A 219 -18.90 -10.48 8.13
N SER A 220 -17.82 -10.23 8.88
CA SER A 220 -17.94 -9.62 10.21
C SER A 220 -18.54 -8.21 10.13
N SER A 221 -18.06 -7.36 9.22
CA SER A 221 -18.59 -6.00 9.01
C SER A 221 -20.06 -6.04 8.61
N TYR A 222 -20.43 -6.93 7.69
CA TYR A 222 -21.81 -7.14 7.27
C TYR A 222 -22.72 -7.53 8.45
N TYR A 223 -22.36 -8.55 9.23
CA TYR A 223 -23.17 -8.95 10.38
C TYR A 223 -23.20 -7.90 11.49
N PHE A 224 -22.13 -7.13 11.63
CA PHE A 224 -22.10 -6.00 12.54
C PHE A 224 -23.10 -4.90 12.15
N SER A 225 -23.20 -4.55 10.86
CA SER A 225 -24.17 -3.57 10.37
C SER A 225 -25.62 -4.00 10.61
N LEU A 226 -25.88 -5.31 10.60
CA LEU A 226 -27.17 -5.90 10.95
C LEU A 226 -27.38 -6.07 12.46
N LYS A 227 -26.47 -5.57 13.31
CA LYS A 227 -26.48 -5.72 14.77
C LYS A 227 -26.47 -7.20 15.24
N ASN A 228 -26.08 -8.12 14.36
CA ASN A 228 -25.86 -9.53 14.70
C ASN A 228 -24.45 -9.73 15.25
N TYR A 229 -24.20 -9.24 16.45
CA TYR A 229 -22.87 -9.23 17.06
C TYR A 229 -22.31 -10.63 17.28
N LYS A 230 -23.16 -11.62 17.52
CA LYS A 230 -22.75 -13.03 17.64
C LYS A 230 -22.06 -13.55 16.36
N GLN A 231 -22.66 -13.33 15.19
CA GLN A 231 -22.06 -13.74 13.93
C GLN A 231 -20.87 -12.85 13.56
N ALA A 232 -20.96 -11.54 13.80
CA ALA A 232 -19.84 -10.62 13.60
C ALA A 232 -18.61 -11.08 14.39
N ARG A 233 -18.79 -11.43 15.67
CA ARG A 233 -17.72 -11.96 16.54
C ARG A 233 -17.12 -13.27 16.03
N LYS A 234 -17.95 -14.17 15.54
CA LYS A 234 -17.49 -15.43 14.96
C LYS A 234 -16.53 -15.18 13.80
N TYR A 235 -16.94 -14.37 12.82
CA TYR A 235 -16.13 -14.11 11.63
C TYR A 235 -14.91 -13.24 11.92
N ILE A 236 -15.00 -12.27 12.85
CA ILE A 236 -13.82 -11.46 13.17
C ILE A 236 -12.74 -12.24 13.90
N LYS A 237 -13.09 -13.22 14.75
CA LYS A 237 -12.13 -14.15 15.33
C LYS A 237 -11.42 -14.98 14.27
N GLN A 238 -12.17 -15.54 13.32
CA GLN A 238 -11.57 -16.25 12.18
C GLN A 238 -10.64 -15.34 11.35
N ALA A 239 -11.07 -14.09 11.11
CA ALA A 239 -10.23 -13.12 10.40
C ALA A 239 -8.91 -12.85 11.16
N LEU A 240 -8.98 -12.73 12.48
CA LEU A 240 -7.81 -12.55 13.34
C LEU A 240 -6.87 -13.76 13.26
N ASP A 241 -7.41 -14.98 13.39
CA ASP A 241 -6.63 -16.21 13.34
C ASP A 241 -5.88 -16.33 12.00
N PHE A 242 -6.58 -16.18 10.87
CA PHE A 242 -5.95 -16.18 9.56
C PHE A 242 -4.94 -15.04 9.38
N SER A 243 -5.21 -13.87 9.93
CA SER A 243 -4.32 -12.71 9.83
C SER A 243 -3.03 -12.91 10.62
N LEU A 244 -3.10 -13.58 11.77
CA LEU A 244 -1.94 -13.97 12.57
C LEU A 244 -1.11 -15.03 11.84
N GLU A 245 -1.74 -16.04 11.23
CA GLU A 245 -1.03 -17.07 10.47
C GLU A 245 -0.27 -16.51 9.25
N ILE A 246 -0.79 -15.47 8.61
CA ILE A 246 -0.13 -14.80 7.47
C ILE A 246 0.70 -13.58 7.87
N GLU A 247 0.82 -13.30 9.16
CA GLU A 247 1.57 -12.17 9.76
C GLU A 247 1.19 -10.80 9.18
N SER A 248 -0.09 -10.62 8.79
CA SER A 248 -0.57 -9.37 8.19
C SER A 248 -0.94 -8.34 9.26
N LYS A 249 0.01 -7.49 9.66
CA LYS A 249 -0.17 -6.45 10.69
C LYS A 249 -1.41 -5.59 10.45
N GLU A 250 -1.67 -5.19 9.20
CA GLU A 250 -2.84 -4.38 8.84
C GLU A 250 -4.16 -5.08 9.17
N ARG A 251 -4.29 -6.37 8.79
CA ARG A 251 -5.50 -7.15 9.05
C ARG A 251 -5.64 -7.53 10.50
N ILE A 252 -4.52 -7.79 11.21
CA ILE A 252 -4.51 -8.00 12.65
C ILE A 252 -5.02 -6.76 13.37
N ALA A 253 -4.52 -5.57 13.03
CA ALA A 253 -4.98 -4.31 13.57
C ALA A 253 -6.49 -4.14 13.37
N LYS A 254 -6.98 -4.31 12.13
CA LYS A 254 -8.40 -4.18 11.81
C LYS A 254 -9.28 -5.18 12.54
N SER A 255 -8.78 -6.41 12.75
CA SER A 255 -9.49 -7.43 13.50
C SER A 255 -9.62 -7.05 14.98
N TYR A 256 -8.56 -6.56 15.61
CA TYR A 256 -8.62 -6.09 16.99
C TYR A 256 -9.51 -4.85 17.15
N GLU A 257 -9.48 -3.91 16.22
CA GLU A 257 -10.39 -2.76 16.21
C GLU A 257 -11.85 -3.20 16.19
N SER A 258 -12.19 -4.15 15.31
CA SER A 258 -13.56 -4.65 15.17
C SER A 258 -14.00 -5.46 16.41
N LEU A 259 -13.12 -6.29 16.97
CA LEU A 259 -13.38 -7.00 18.23
C LEU A 259 -13.64 -6.03 19.37
N ALA A 260 -12.78 -5.02 19.54
CA ALA A 260 -12.95 -4.02 20.59
C ALA A 260 -14.27 -3.26 20.49
N LYS A 261 -14.74 -2.95 19.27
CA LYS A 261 -16.05 -2.34 19.05
C LYS A 261 -17.19 -3.25 19.48
N ILE A 262 -17.14 -4.53 19.12
CA ILE A 262 -18.15 -5.52 19.52
C ILE A 262 -18.14 -5.68 21.04
N ASP A 263 -16.97 -5.83 21.68
CA ASP A 263 -16.82 -5.97 23.12
C ASP A 263 -17.39 -4.76 23.87
N SER A 264 -17.12 -3.55 23.37
CA SER A 264 -17.66 -2.32 23.95
C SER A 264 -19.20 -2.27 23.91
N ILE A 265 -19.79 -2.70 22.80
CA ILE A 265 -21.27 -2.72 22.65
C ILE A 265 -21.91 -3.77 23.56
N GLU A 266 -21.25 -4.90 23.77
CA GLU A 266 -21.71 -5.98 24.64
C GLU A 266 -21.40 -5.74 26.13
N GLY A 267 -20.78 -4.60 26.49
CA GLY A 267 -20.43 -4.24 27.87
C GLY A 267 -19.17 -4.90 28.41
N ASN A 268 -18.42 -5.60 27.56
CA ASN A 268 -17.17 -6.28 27.93
C ASN A 268 -15.98 -5.29 27.90
N TYR A 269 -16.05 -4.24 28.71
CA TYR A 269 -15.12 -3.09 28.62
C TYR A 269 -13.66 -3.44 28.84
N LYS A 270 -13.36 -4.47 29.64
CA LYS A 270 -11.98 -4.95 29.82
C LYS A 270 -11.41 -5.51 28.52
N ASP A 271 -12.16 -6.35 27.83
CA ASP A 271 -11.73 -6.95 26.57
C ASP A 271 -11.70 -5.91 25.44
N ALA A 272 -12.64 -4.97 25.44
CA ALA A 272 -12.63 -3.82 24.54
C ALA A 272 -11.35 -2.98 24.69
N TYR A 273 -10.94 -2.68 25.93
CA TYR A 273 -9.71 -1.96 26.21
C TYR A 273 -8.47 -2.72 25.72
N LEU A 274 -8.37 -4.00 26.04
CA LEU A 274 -7.24 -4.83 25.60
C LEU A 274 -7.17 -4.98 24.07
N GLY A 275 -8.32 -5.14 23.42
CA GLY A 275 -8.42 -5.17 21.96
C GLY A 275 -7.98 -3.86 21.33
N PHE A 276 -8.44 -2.73 21.89
CA PHE A 276 -8.05 -1.40 21.42
C PHE A 276 -6.54 -1.13 21.62
N TYR A 277 -5.98 -1.53 22.74
CA TYR A 277 -4.54 -1.42 22.99
C TYR A 277 -3.73 -2.20 21.93
N LYS A 278 -4.13 -3.43 21.61
CA LYS A 278 -3.50 -4.23 20.55
C LYS A 278 -3.66 -3.57 19.17
N PHE A 279 -4.85 -3.06 18.85
CA PHE A 279 -5.08 -2.29 17.61
C PHE A 279 -4.08 -1.13 17.49
N ILE A 280 -3.94 -0.30 18.55
CA ILE A 280 -3.01 0.83 18.57
C ILE A 280 -1.57 0.35 18.34
N SER A 281 -1.13 -0.70 19.01
CA SER A 281 0.22 -1.24 18.87
C SER A 281 0.53 -1.67 17.43
N TYR A 282 -0.39 -2.39 16.78
CA TYR A 282 -0.20 -2.80 15.38
C TYR A 282 -0.30 -1.62 14.40
N ARG A 283 -1.22 -0.67 14.63
CA ARG A 283 -1.35 0.56 13.83
C ARG A 283 -0.08 1.40 13.88
N ASP A 284 0.46 1.62 15.07
CA ASP A 284 1.66 2.44 15.25
C ASP A 284 2.90 1.77 14.62
N SER A 285 2.97 0.44 14.67
CA SER A 285 3.98 -0.32 13.92
C SER A 285 3.88 -0.08 12.41
N LEU A 286 2.66 -0.03 11.85
CA LEU A 286 2.45 0.27 10.42
C LEU A 286 2.82 1.71 10.07
N ILE A 287 2.46 2.67 10.92
CA ILE A 287 2.82 4.09 10.73
C ILE A 287 4.34 4.27 10.75
N ASN A 288 5.04 3.59 11.64
CA ASN A 288 6.50 3.64 11.71
C ASN A 288 7.16 3.03 10.46
N GLU A 289 6.60 1.94 9.92
CA GLU A 289 7.05 1.35 8.65
C GLU A 289 6.84 2.31 7.47
N ASP A 290 5.70 2.99 7.39
CA ASP A 290 5.42 3.98 6.34
C ASP A 290 6.33 5.21 6.45
N ASN A 291 6.55 5.71 7.65
CA ASN A 291 7.50 6.81 7.90
C ASN A 291 8.93 6.41 7.53
N THR A 292 9.34 5.18 7.84
CA THR A 292 10.66 4.66 7.45
C THR A 292 10.78 4.61 5.93
N LYS A 293 9.76 4.13 5.23
CA LYS A 293 9.72 4.13 3.76
C LYS A 293 9.86 5.55 3.18
N ARG A 294 9.13 6.52 3.74
CA ARG A 294 9.20 7.93 3.30
C ARG A 294 10.58 8.54 3.52
N ILE A 295 11.22 8.26 4.65
CA ILE A 295 12.59 8.71 4.91
C ILE A 295 13.56 8.12 3.88
N ILE A 296 13.46 6.83 3.62
CA ILE A 296 14.27 6.14 2.61
C ILE A 296 14.04 6.75 1.22
N GLU A 297 12.78 7.00 0.86
CA GLU A 297 12.40 7.63 -0.42
C GLU A 297 13.03 9.03 -0.56
N GLN A 298 12.95 9.85 0.47
CA GLN A 298 13.57 11.18 0.50
C GLN A 298 15.10 11.10 0.38
N GLN A 299 15.74 10.16 1.08
CA GLN A 299 17.17 9.92 0.97
C GLN A 299 17.59 9.47 -0.44
N MET A 300 16.82 8.55 -1.05
CA MET A 300 17.08 8.11 -2.43
C MET A 300 16.89 9.24 -3.45
N GLN A 301 15.85 10.05 -3.28
CA GLN A 301 15.63 11.21 -4.13
C GLN A 301 16.79 12.20 -4.01
N PHE A 302 17.23 12.48 -2.78
CA PHE A 302 18.38 13.33 -2.51
C PHE A 302 19.67 12.80 -3.16
N GLU A 303 19.98 11.50 -3.00
CA GLU A 303 21.15 10.88 -3.63
C GLU A 303 21.06 10.86 -5.16
N PHE A 304 19.88 10.67 -5.71
CA PHE A 304 19.64 10.76 -7.15
C PHE A 304 19.86 12.18 -7.66
N ASP A 305 19.33 13.17 -6.99
CA ASP A 305 19.48 14.58 -7.36
C ASP A 305 20.93 15.02 -7.22
N LYS A 306 21.64 14.60 -6.16
CA LYS A 306 23.06 14.80 -5.95
C LYS A 306 23.89 14.14 -7.06
N LYS A 307 23.58 12.90 -7.42
CA LYS A 307 24.27 12.19 -8.50
C LYS A 307 23.97 12.82 -9.86
N SER A 308 22.73 13.18 -10.12
CA SER A 308 22.33 13.88 -11.35
C SER A 308 22.99 15.25 -11.48
N ALA A 309 23.13 15.96 -10.35
CA ALA A 309 23.90 17.20 -10.30
C ALA A 309 25.41 16.96 -10.53
N ALA A 310 25.98 15.92 -9.91
CA ALA A 310 27.38 15.54 -10.12
C ALA A 310 27.66 15.07 -11.55
N ASP A 311 26.77 14.26 -12.14
CA ASP A 311 26.88 13.80 -13.54
C ASP A 311 26.73 14.99 -14.51
N SER A 312 25.87 15.97 -14.21
CA SER A 312 25.73 17.19 -15.00
C SER A 312 27.00 18.07 -14.87
N VAL A 313 27.62 18.12 -13.70
CA VAL A 313 28.88 18.84 -13.45
C VAL A 313 30.06 18.15 -14.14
N THR A 314 30.14 16.81 -14.11
CA THR A 314 31.18 16.06 -14.85
C THR A 314 31.00 16.19 -16.35
N PHE A 315 29.77 16.12 -16.86
CA PHE A 315 29.48 16.32 -18.28
C PHE A 315 29.76 17.77 -18.72
N ALA A 316 29.44 18.75 -17.85
CA ALA A 316 29.80 20.16 -18.08
C ALA A 316 31.32 20.38 -18.08
N LYS A 317 32.05 19.72 -17.15
CA LYS A 317 33.52 19.75 -17.14
C LYS A 317 34.16 19.08 -18.37
N GLU A 318 33.65 17.93 -18.80
CA GLU A 318 34.13 17.28 -20.02
C GLU A 318 33.83 18.12 -21.27
N LYS A 319 32.71 18.78 -21.32
CA LYS A 319 32.33 19.74 -22.38
C LYS A 319 33.25 20.96 -22.35
N GLU A 320 33.49 21.51 -21.14
CA GLU A 320 34.41 22.63 -20.92
C GLU A 320 35.86 22.30 -21.31
N ILE A 321 36.32 21.08 -20.96
CA ILE A 321 37.65 20.59 -21.38
C ILE A 321 37.74 20.52 -22.91
N LYS A 322 36.71 20.00 -23.57
CA LYS A 322 36.66 19.97 -25.05
C LYS A 322 36.56 21.37 -25.66
N GLU A 323 35.78 22.27 -25.04
CA GLU A 323 35.67 23.65 -25.50
C GLU A 323 36.97 24.46 -25.25
N VAL A 324 37.67 24.19 -24.15
CA VAL A 324 39.00 24.75 -23.86
C VAL A 324 40.06 24.18 -24.83
N GLU A 325 39.95 22.91 -25.20
CA GLU A 325 40.84 22.31 -26.20
C GLU A 325 40.61 22.91 -27.59
N ILE A 326 39.34 23.19 -27.94
CA ILE A 326 38.94 23.94 -29.15
C ILE A 326 39.28 25.43 -29.01
N ALA A 327 39.13 26.01 -27.81
CA ALA A 327 39.39 27.42 -27.55
C ALA A 327 40.89 27.76 -27.37
N ARG A 328 41.76 26.80 -27.08
CA ARG A 328 43.24 26.99 -27.22
C ARG A 328 43.62 27.45 -28.63
N GLN A 329 42.76 27.17 -29.62
CA GLN A 329 42.91 27.69 -30.98
C GLN A 329 42.26 29.07 -31.24
N LYS A 330 41.54 29.66 -30.24
CA LYS A 330 40.87 30.95 -30.38
C LYS A 330 41.04 31.87 -29.15
N VAL A 331 42.24 31.89 -28.58
CA VAL A 331 42.52 32.27 -27.17
C VAL A 331 42.30 33.75 -26.76
N GLU A 332 42.19 34.69 -27.65
CA GLU A 332 42.17 36.11 -27.18
C GLU A 332 40.79 36.75 -26.95
N LEU A 333 39.72 36.17 -27.41
CA LEU A 333 38.38 36.78 -27.34
C LEU A 333 37.50 36.33 -26.18
N LYS A 334 37.83 35.27 -25.45
CA LYS A 334 36.91 34.62 -24.48
C LYS A 334 37.19 34.88 -22.99
N ALA A 335 38.32 35.46 -22.59
CA ALA A 335 38.67 35.66 -21.18
C ALA A 335 37.63 36.50 -20.37
N LYS A 336 37.01 37.50 -21.00
CA LYS A 336 35.97 38.32 -20.37
C LYS A 336 34.61 37.62 -20.19
N LYS A 337 34.27 36.64 -21.07
CA LYS A 337 33.01 35.90 -20.97
C LYS A 337 33.03 34.87 -19.86
N ASN A 338 34.19 34.27 -19.60
CA ASN A 338 34.33 33.22 -18.57
C ASN A 338 34.20 33.76 -17.12
N GLN A 339 34.60 35.01 -16.87
CA GLN A 339 34.40 35.64 -15.56
C GLN A 339 32.93 35.90 -15.23
N GLN A 340 32.09 36.24 -16.19
CA GLN A 340 30.67 36.44 -15.99
C GLN A 340 29.93 35.12 -15.71
N ILE A 341 30.34 34.04 -16.40
CA ILE A 341 29.70 32.70 -16.22
C ILE A 341 29.96 32.15 -14.80
N ALA A 342 31.17 32.36 -14.26
CA ALA A 342 31.50 31.91 -12.89
C ALA A 342 30.68 32.66 -11.82
N LEU A 343 30.42 33.98 -12.08
CA LEU A 343 29.62 34.80 -11.16
C LEU A 343 28.14 34.35 -11.10
N TYR A 344 27.54 34.03 -12.25
CA TYR A 344 26.15 33.58 -12.32
C TYR A 344 25.98 32.14 -11.77
N GLY A 345 26.99 31.24 -11.96
CA GLY A 345 26.98 29.91 -11.38
C GLY A 345 27.00 29.93 -9.84
N GLY A 346 27.78 30.82 -9.27
CA GLY A 346 27.80 31.03 -7.83
C GLY A 346 26.47 31.58 -7.28
N LEU A 347 25.84 32.50 -8.00
CA LEU A 347 24.55 33.08 -7.60
C LEU A 347 23.42 31.99 -7.67
N MET A 348 23.46 31.16 -8.68
CA MET A 348 22.47 30.09 -8.84
C MET A 348 22.59 29.01 -7.75
N LEU A 349 23.83 28.69 -7.34
CA LEU A 349 24.06 27.73 -6.24
C LEU A 349 23.55 28.27 -4.90
N VAL A 350 23.71 29.56 -4.65
CA VAL A 350 23.14 30.21 -3.45
C VAL A 350 21.61 30.17 -3.45
N LEU A 351 20.99 30.42 -4.61
CA LEU A 351 19.52 30.36 -4.73
C LEU A 351 18.96 28.95 -4.58
N VAL A 352 19.64 27.95 -5.14
CA VAL A 352 19.25 26.53 -4.99
C VAL A 352 19.39 26.10 -3.53
N PHE A 353 20.45 26.50 -2.84
CA PHE A 353 20.64 26.21 -1.43
C PHE A 353 19.59 26.91 -0.55
N ALA A 354 19.26 28.17 -0.86
CA ALA A 354 18.19 28.90 -0.16
C ALA A 354 16.82 28.25 -0.34
N ALA A 355 16.48 27.78 -1.56
CA ALA A 355 15.24 27.06 -1.84
C ALA A 355 15.16 25.72 -1.10
N PHE A 356 16.27 25.00 -1.02
CA PHE A 356 16.37 23.74 -0.26
C PHE A 356 16.15 23.97 1.25
N MET A 357 16.82 24.96 1.82
CA MET A 357 16.66 25.33 3.24
C MET A 357 15.25 25.78 3.57
N TYR A 358 14.62 26.57 2.67
CA TYR A 358 13.24 27.00 2.83
C TYR A 358 12.26 25.82 2.83
N ASN A 359 12.44 24.85 1.93
CA ASN A 359 11.58 23.69 1.88
C ASN A 359 11.73 22.78 3.12
N ARG A 360 12.96 22.66 3.63
CA ARG A 360 13.21 21.92 4.88
C ARG A 360 12.56 22.61 6.09
N PHE A 361 12.63 23.93 6.16
CA PHE A 361 11.98 24.73 7.20
C PHE A 361 10.46 24.52 7.20
N LYS A 362 9.84 24.53 6.00
CA LYS A 362 8.39 24.31 5.85
C LYS A 362 7.96 22.89 6.26
N VAL A 363 8.78 21.88 5.97
CA VAL A 363 8.52 20.49 6.41
C VAL A 363 8.60 20.37 7.93
N THR A 364 9.63 20.99 8.55
CA THR A 364 9.80 20.96 10.01
C THR A 364 8.64 21.69 10.73
N GLN A 365 8.15 22.79 10.18
CA GLN A 365 6.98 23.50 10.74
C GLN A 365 5.71 22.63 10.68
N LYS A 366 5.47 21.94 9.56
CA LYS A 366 4.34 21.00 9.45
C LYS A 366 4.43 19.84 10.46
N GLN A 367 5.64 19.29 10.64
CA GLN A 367 5.86 18.23 11.63
C GLN A 367 5.59 18.72 13.06
N LYS A 368 5.99 19.95 13.38
CA LYS A 368 5.73 20.55 14.69
C LYS A 368 4.24 20.71 14.96
N THR A 369 3.48 21.17 13.96
CA THR A 369 2.01 21.31 14.09
C THR A 369 1.33 19.93 14.28
N VAL A 370 1.78 18.89 13.56
CA VAL A 370 1.24 17.54 13.73
C VAL A 370 1.54 16.97 15.12
N ILE A 371 2.77 17.18 15.61
CA ILE A 371 3.16 16.75 16.97
C ILE A 371 2.33 17.47 18.04
N GLU A 372 2.07 18.77 17.88
CA GLU A 372 1.22 19.52 18.80
C GLU A 372 -0.23 19.04 18.77
N GLN A 373 -0.77 18.74 17.59
CA GLN A 373 -2.11 18.15 17.46
C GLN A 373 -2.18 16.75 18.11
N GLN A 374 -1.16 15.92 17.90
CA GLN A 374 -1.09 14.59 18.53
C GLN A 374 -0.97 14.69 20.05
N LYS A 375 -0.18 15.65 20.57
CA LYS A 375 -0.10 15.91 22.01
C LYS A 375 -1.47 16.29 22.60
N ALA A 376 -2.19 17.18 21.94
CA ALA A 376 -3.52 17.60 22.40
C ALA A 376 -4.53 16.42 22.42
N VAL A 377 -4.46 15.54 21.41
CA VAL A 377 -5.31 14.32 21.36
C VAL A 377 -4.95 13.35 22.48
N VAL A 378 -3.65 13.13 22.75
CA VAL A 378 -3.19 12.26 23.83
C VAL A 378 -3.60 12.82 25.20
N GLU A 379 -3.48 14.14 25.41
CA GLU A 379 -3.87 14.80 26.65
C GLU A 379 -5.38 14.69 26.91
N LYS A 380 -6.18 14.86 25.83
CA LYS A 380 -7.64 14.66 25.91
C LYS A 380 -8.04 13.21 26.21
N ALA A 381 -7.33 12.26 25.61
CA ALA A 381 -7.53 10.84 25.90
C ALA A 381 -7.12 10.47 27.32
N HIS A 382 -6.05 11.09 27.86
CA HIS A 382 -5.61 10.91 29.24
C HIS A 382 -6.64 11.40 30.25
N LEU A 383 -7.18 12.60 30.01
CA LEU A 383 -8.25 13.16 30.86
C LEU A 383 -9.51 12.29 30.85
N LEU A 384 -9.92 11.80 29.66
CA LEU A 384 -11.05 10.88 29.56
C LEU A 384 -10.80 9.54 30.29
N LEU A 385 -9.57 9.05 30.24
CA LEU A 385 -9.17 7.83 30.95
C LEU A 385 -9.20 8.02 32.48
N GLU A 386 -8.75 9.18 32.98
CA GLU A 386 -8.84 9.53 34.41
C GLU A 386 -10.29 9.63 34.88
N GLU A 387 -11.14 10.27 34.05
CA GLU A 387 -12.59 10.35 34.33
C GLU A 387 -13.21 8.95 34.41
N LYS A 388 -12.92 8.08 33.42
CA LYS A 388 -13.43 6.70 33.42
C LYS A 388 -12.88 5.85 34.57
N ASN A 389 -11.61 6.01 34.92
CA ASN A 389 -11.04 5.35 36.08
C ASN A 389 -11.70 5.81 37.40
N SER A 390 -12.04 7.11 37.49
CA SER A 390 -12.76 7.63 38.68
C SER A 390 -14.17 7.05 38.79
N GLU A 391 -14.90 6.94 37.63
CA GLU A 391 -16.22 6.29 37.58
C GLU A 391 -16.18 4.80 37.99
N ILE A 392 -15.16 4.08 37.49
CA ILE A 392 -14.95 2.66 37.85
C ILE A 392 -14.65 2.52 39.34
N LEU A 393 -13.78 3.37 39.89
CA LEU A 393 -13.47 3.36 41.32
C LEU A 393 -14.67 3.71 42.19
N ALA A 394 -15.53 4.65 41.70
CA ALA A 394 -16.78 4.96 42.37
C ALA A 394 -17.75 3.76 42.33
N SER A 395 -17.86 3.08 41.21
CA SER A 395 -18.71 1.88 41.06
C SER A 395 -18.22 0.72 41.92
N ILE A 396 -16.91 0.53 42.01
CA ILE A 396 -16.30 -0.51 42.93
C ILE A 396 -16.59 -0.18 44.39
N ARG A 397 -16.47 1.12 44.77
CA ARG A 397 -16.83 1.54 46.14
C ARG A 397 -18.30 1.31 46.43
N TYR A 398 -19.19 1.62 45.50
CA TYR A 398 -20.63 1.37 45.62
C TYR A 398 -20.96 -0.12 45.71
N ALA A 399 -20.35 -0.95 44.87
CA ALA A 399 -20.49 -2.40 44.94
C ALA A 399 -20.01 -2.96 46.32
N LYS A 400 -18.89 -2.43 46.82
CA LYS A 400 -18.38 -2.79 48.16
C LYS A 400 -19.31 -2.37 49.27
N GLN A 401 -19.93 -1.17 49.17
CA GLN A 401 -20.93 -0.74 50.16
C GLN A 401 -22.17 -1.64 50.16
N ILE A 402 -22.64 -2.08 48.97
CA ILE A 402 -23.75 -3.03 48.86
C ILE A 402 -23.36 -4.38 49.48
N GLN A 403 -22.16 -4.86 49.20
CA GLN A 403 -21.66 -6.11 49.77
C GLN A 403 -21.56 -6.06 51.29
N ASP A 404 -21.03 -4.96 51.82
CA ASP A 404 -20.91 -4.75 53.28
C ASP A 404 -22.31 -4.64 53.94
N ALA A 405 -23.26 -3.97 53.28
CA ALA A 405 -24.64 -3.89 53.73
C ALA A 405 -25.35 -5.26 53.77
N LEU A 406 -25.15 -6.07 52.70
CA LEU A 406 -25.69 -7.43 52.62
C LEU A 406 -25.08 -8.34 53.71
N MET A 407 -23.77 -8.24 53.96
CA MET A 407 -23.08 -9.01 55.01
C MET A 407 -23.55 -8.61 56.42
N THR A 408 -23.85 -7.30 56.60
CA THR A 408 -24.38 -6.80 57.88
C THR A 408 -25.82 -7.28 58.10
N SER A 409 -26.62 -7.28 57.02
CA SER A 409 -27.96 -7.84 57.03
C SER A 409 -28.00 -9.34 57.34
N GLN A 410 -27.06 -10.08 56.72
CA GLN A 410 -26.92 -11.54 56.94
C GLN A 410 -26.53 -11.87 58.41
N LYS A 411 -25.58 -11.11 58.97
CA LYS A 411 -25.24 -11.20 60.37
C LYS A 411 -26.40 -10.86 61.33
N TYR A 412 -27.23 -9.89 60.92
CA TYR A 412 -28.44 -9.54 61.69
C TYR A 412 -29.49 -10.64 61.63
N ILE A 413 -29.70 -11.22 60.45
CA ILE A 413 -30.60 -12.38 60.29
C ILE A 413 -30.12 -13.60 61.07
N GLU A 414 -28.84 -13.95 61.02
CA GLU A 414 -28.28 -15.05 61.79
C GLU A 414 -28.39 -14.85 63.29
N ARG A 415 -28.22 -13.61 63.77
CA ARG A 415 -28.42 -13.30 65.21
C ARG A 415 -29.89 -13.49 65.62
N ASN A 416 -30.85 -13.11 64.78
CA ASN A 416 -32.27 -13.29 65.09
C ASN A 416 -32.72 -14.76 65.00
N ILE A 417 -32.17 -15.51 64.04
CA ILE A 417 -32.41 -16.97 63.92
C ILE A 417 -31.85 -17.72 65.15
N ASN A 418 -30.64 -17.34 65.63
CA ASN A 418 -30.07 -17.95 66.82
C ASN A 418 -30.80 -17.56 68.10
N ARG A 419 -31.46 -16.41 68.14
CA ARG A 419 -32.31 -16.00 69.25
C ARG A 419 -33.61 -16.80 69.31
N LEU A 420 -34.22 -17.07 68.13
CA LEU A 420 -35.43 -17.88 67.98
C LEU A 420 -35.21 -19.39 68.14
N LYS A 421 -33.98 -19.86 68.23
CA LYS A 421 -33.66 -21.26 68.48
C LYS A 421 -33.36 -21.55 69.99
N ASN A 422 -33.24 -20.50 70.82
CA ASN A 422 -32.93 -20.63 72.26
C ASN A 422 -34.07 -20.20 73.21
N ASP A 423 -35.26 -19.87 72.63
CA ASP A 423 -36.56 -19.80 73.28
C ASP A 423 -37.41 -21.05 72.89
#